data_e895d2352a766136e1b8918ccc225d5a
#
_entry.id   e895d2352a766136e1b8918ccc225d5a
#
_cell.length_a   1.000
_cell.length_b   1.000
_cell.length_c   1.000
_cell.angle_alpha   90.00
_cell.angle_beta   90.00
_cell.angle_gamma   90.00
#
_symmetry.space_group_name_H-M   'P 1'
#
loop_
_entity.id
_entity.type
_entity.pdbx_description
1 polymer ?
#
loop_
_entity_poly.entity_id
_entity_poly.type
_entity_poly.pdbx_seq_one_letter_code
_entity_poly.pdbx_strand_id
1 'polypeptide(L)'
;MPYPSVMIGLVHRLRWLLLFLPAAASAQIDPFKRDLIQFGYNQPVEGRAPVAGYAYYYHNQPDFLRTNLTLRLAVAPVYVDSELGFVNGLGPHTDFGLGLAGGGFADSYNEIHGGTYYPSQSFEGNGAEVSASLYHRFNPAEEIPLNFILRGTAHYADYNRNNDTASDFQLPNNHGDFSVRTGLRWGGVEPTLFPPLAMEVSVWYEGHLRTDPGSYGINNADELESQSHLFWTEAALAYTLPASQQSFYVRLTAGTSVDADHFSAYRLGGFLPLVSEFPLSLPGYYFQEISARQFVLLNANYLLPLDPGKLWSLDLNASTAVVDYLPGEGQPGNSLTGVGAGILYHTPSQRVKLMVNYAYGIDAIRAAGRGAGSVAVLMQIDLGRSRAEKFSQPQPSLWHGWQNFFK
;
A
#
# COMPACT_ATOMS: atom_id res chain seq x y z
N MET A 1 -24.56 26.62 35.28
CA MET A 1 -23.64 26.70 34.14
C MET A 1 -22.90 25.39 34.04
N PRO A 2 -23.15 24.58 33.04
CA PRO A 2 -22.30 23.40 32.77
C PRO A 2 -21.73 23.47 31.35
N TYR A 3 -20.43 23.62 31.25
CA TYR A 3 -19.62 23.20 30.11
C TYR A 3 -18.30 22.70 30.70
N PRO A 4 -17.96 21.41 30.52
CA PRO A 4 -16.99 21.01 29.55
C PRO A 4 -17.13 19.53 29.11
N SER A 5 -18.06 19.17 28.26
CA SER A 5 -18.15 17.80 27.74
C SER A 5 -17.80 17.68 26.25
N VAL A 6 -17.61 18.80 25.54
CA VAL A 6 -17.36 18.78 24.09
C VAL A 6 -15.86 18.58 23.76
N MET A 7 -14.94 19.03 24.61
CA MET A 7 -13.50 18.89 24.38
C MET A 7 -12.96 17.46 24.59
N ILE A 8 -13.59 16.68 25.48
CA ILE A 8 -13.17 15.29 25.77
C ILE A 8 -13.52 14.37 24.58
N GLY A 9 -14.64 14.64 23.91
CA GLY A 9 -15.05 13.87 22.72
C GLY A 9 -14.16 14.07 21.48
N LEU A 10 -13.53 15.22 21.35
CA LEU A 10 -12.64 15.52 20.23
C LEU A 10 -11.26 14.84 20.39
N VAL A 11 -10.74 14.81 21.61
CA VAL A 11 -9.46 14.14 21.91
C VAL A 11 -9.59 12.62 21.83
N HIS A 12 -10.76 12.05 22.18
CA HIS A 12 -11.00 10.61 22.00
C HIS A 12 -11.15 10.21 20.53
N ARG A 13 -11.74 11.07 19.69
CA ARG A 13 -11.83 10.82 18.24
C ARG A 13 -10.49 11.01 17.51
N LEU A 14 -9.57 11.81 18.04
CA LEU A 14 -8.23 11.98 17.47
C LEU A 14 -7.30 10.78 17.74
N ARG A 15 -7.58 9.94 18.73
CA ARG A 15 -6.79 8.73 19.03
C ARG A 15 -6.90 7.66 17.95
N TRP A 16 -7.92 7.69 17.09
CA TRP A 16 -8.16 6.72 16.02
C TRP A 16 -7.53 7.10 14.66
N LEU A 17 -6.84 8.24 14.58
CA LEU A 17 -6.29 8.79 13.34
C LEU A 17 -4.95 8.16 12.91
N LEU A 18 -4.47 7.12 13.57
CA LEU A 18 -3.11 6.61 13.42
C LEU A 18 -3.05 5.11 13.07
N LEU A 19 -4.08 4.56 12.45
CA LEU A 19 -4.13 3.14 12.14
C LEU A 19 -3.70 2.87 10.69
N PHE A 20 -2.79 1.91 10.57
CA PHE A 20 -2.31 1.21 9.39
C PHE A 20 -1.14 1.82 8.61
N LEU A 21 0.00 1.18 8.78
CA LEU A 21 1.07 1.14 7.80
C LEU A 21 1.50 -0.30 7.60
N PRO A 22 1.07 -0.98 6.54
CA PRO A 22 1.95 -1.95 5.95
C PRO A 22 3.14 -1.17 5.38
N ALA A 23 4.34 -1.56 5.73
CA ALA A 23 5.55 -0.95 5.21
C ALA A 23 5.51 -0.92 3.68
N ALA A 24 5.63 0.24 3.09
CA ALA A 24 5.97 0.36 1.68
C ALA A 24 7.41 -0.12 1.50
N ALA A 25 7.60 -1.43 1.59
CA ALA A 25 8.88 -2.06 1.32
C ALA A 25 9.14 -1.98 -0.17
N SER A 26 9.87 -0.96 -0.58
CA SER A 26 10.47 -0.94 -1.91
C SER A 26 11.43 -2.13 -2.00
N ALA A 27 11.10 -3.12 -2.82
CA ALA A 27 11.88 -4.34 -2.98
C ALA A 27 13.11 -4.15 -3.88
N GLN A 28 13.73 -3.00 -3.84
CA GLN A 28 14.99 -2.68 -4.51
C GLN A 28 15.67 -1.56 -3.72
N ILE A 29 17.00 -1.61 -3.59
CA ILE A 29 17.75 -0.50 -3.03
C ILE A 29 17.62 0.70 -3.99
N ASP A 30 16.84 1.72 -3.56
CA ASP A 30 16.60 2.92 -4.37
C ASP A 30 17.91 3.73 -4.47
N PRO A 31 18.45 3.94 -5.68
CA PRO A 31 19.68 4.70 -5.86
C PRO A 31 19.48 6.21 -5.71
N PHE A 32 18.26 6.70 -5.56
CA PHE A 32 17.96 8.12 -5.51
C PHE A 32 17.73 8.60 -4.08
N LYS A 33 18.32 9.75 -3.76
CA LYS A 33 18.01 10.44 -2.51
C LYS A 33 16.56 10.92 -2.52
N ARG A 34 15.81 10.61 -1.45
CA ARG A 34 14.42 11.03 -1.27
C ARG A 34 14.17 11.47 0.16
N ASP A 35 13.41 12.53 0.29
CA ASP A 35 12.92 13.06 1.57
C ASP A 35 11.45 13.45 1.38
N LEU A 36 10.52 12.57 1.74
CA LEU A 36 9.10 12.74 1.46
C LEU A 36 8.28 12.71 2.74
N ILE A 37 7.31 13.61 2.88
CA ILE A 37 6.19 13.42 3.81
C ILE A 37 5.01 12.97 2.98
N GLN A 38 4.39 11.86 3.36
CA GLN A 38 3.27 11.27 2.66
C GLN A 38 2.10 11.07 3.63
N PHE A 39 0.92 11.44 3.18
CA PHE A 39 -0.33 11.32 3.93
C PHE A 39 -1.42 10.81 3.00
N GLY A 40 -2.23 9.90 3.50
CA GLY A 40 -3.43 9.42 2.84
C GLY A 40 -4.52 9.14 3.87
N TYR A 41 -5.74 9.50 3.53
CA TYR A 41 -6.93 9.22 4.33
C TYR A 41 -8.06 8.83 3.41
N ASN A 42 -8.79 7.78 3.75
CA ASN A 42 -9.95 7.31 3.00
C ASN A 42 -11.14 7.14 3.96
N GLN A 43 -12.24 7.81 3.67
CA GLN A 43 -13.46 7.81 4.48
C GLN A 43 -14.65 7.40 3.62
N PRO A 44 -15.41 6.35 3.98
CA PRO A 44 -16.69 6.07 3.36
C PRO A 44 -17.73 7.14 3.72
N VAL A 45 -18.65 7.39 2.80
CA VAL A 45 -19.78 8.31 2.98
C VAL A 45 -20.96 7.57 3.61
N GLU A 46 -21.17 6.31 3.22
CA GLU A 46 -22.23 5.44 3.73
C GLU A 46 -21.66 4.34 4.62
N GLY A 47 -22.39 4.04 5.68
CA GLY A 47 -22.05 2.99 6.63
C GLY A 47 -21.03 3.42 7.69
N ARG A 48 -20.62 2.45 8.51
CA ARG A 48 -19.55 2.60 9.50
C ARG A 48 -18.37 1.77 9.01
N ALA A 49 -17.20 2.36 8.95
CA ALA A 49 -15.97 1.67 8.62
C ALA A 49 -14.87 1.99 9.63
N PRO A 50 -13.84 1.17 9.73
CA PRO A 50 -12.63 1.54 10.44
C PRO A 50 -12.00 2.78 9.80
N VAL A 51 -11.26 3.53 10.61
CA VAL A 51 -10.46 4.64 10.09
C VAL A 51 -9.37 4.06 9.20
N ALA A 52 -9.22 4.59 7.99
CA ALA A 52 -8.22 4.13 7.04
C ALA A 52 -7.33 5.32 6.60
N GLY A 53 -6.03 5.19 6.82
CA GLY A 53 -5.10 6.23 6.41
C GLY A 53 -3.66 5.92 6.79
N TYR A 54 -2.77 6.72 6.28
CA TYR A 54 -1.35 6.70 6.62
C TYR A 54 -0.81 8.12 6.73
N ALA A 55 0.23 8.29 7.55
CA ALA A 55 1.03 9.49 7.62
C ALA A 55 2.46 9.09 7.99
N TYR A 56 3.41 9.29 7.09
CA TYR A 56 4.79 8.92 7.34
C TYR A 56 5.79 9.86 6.66
N TYR A 57 6.98 9.92 7.22
CA TYR A 57 8.17 10.47 6.62
C TYR A 57 8.97 9.34 5.98
N TYR A 58 9.21 9.44 4.68
CA TYR A 58 10.05 8.53 3.93
C TYR A 58 11.39 9.20 3.62
N HIS A 59 12.47 8.54 4.00
CA HIS A 59 13.83 8.97 3.77
C HIS A 59 14.62 7.86 3.08
N ASN A 60 15.28 8.19 1.99
CA ASN A 60 16.21 7.30 1.33
C ASN A 60 17.50 8.04 1.07
N GLN A 61 18.61 7.57 1.66
CA GLN A 61 19.92 8.19 1.57
C GLN A 61 20.94 7.19 1.01
N PRO A 62 21.17 7.22 -0.33
CA PRO A 62 22.34 6.59 -0.92
C PRO A 62 23.62 7.19 -0.36
N ASP A 63 24.73 6.44 -0.42
CA ASP A 63 26.03 6.83 0.12
C ASP A 63 26.00 7.21 1.62
N PHE A 64 25.12 6.56 2.39
CA PHE A 64 25.01 6.77 3.84
C PHE A 64 26.27 6.25 4.54
N LEU A 65 27.03 7.14 5.17
CA LEU A 65 28.33 6.87 5.84
C LEU A 65 29.44 6.31 4.92
N ARG A 66 29.11 5.56 3.87
CA ARG A 66 30.03 4.98 2.88
C ARG A 66 29.34 4.89 1.53
N THR A 67 30.12 4.91 0.45
CA THR A 67 29.64 4.90 -0.96
C THR A 67 28.87 3.63 -1.36
N ASN A 68 28.95 2.59 -0.57
CA ASN A 68 28.24 1.33 -0.83
C ASN A 68 27.11 1.06 0.16
N LEU A 69 26.75 2.03 1.00
CA LEU A 69 25.62 1.91 1.93
C LEU A 69 24.46 2.81 1.52
N THR A 70 23.26 2.29 1.61
CA THR A 70 22.02 3.06 1.47
C THR A 70 21.17 2.86 2.72
N LEU A 71 20.72 3.94 3.33
CA LEU A 71 19.77 3.91 4.43
C LEU A 71 18.39 4.30 3.91
N ARG A 72 17.42 3.42 4.08
CA ARG A 72 16.00 3.67 3.85
C ARG A 72 15.28 3.69 5.19
N LEU A 73 14.45 4.70 5.42
CA LEU A 73 13.59 4.83 6.59
C LEU A 73 12.18 5.23 6.16
N ALA A 74 11.18 4.62 6.76
CA ALA A 74 9.81 5.11 6.77
C ALA A 74 9.38 5.22 8.23
N VAL A 75 9.07 6.45 8.68
CA VAL A 75 8.75 6.73 10.08
C VAL A 75 7.35 7.31 10.16
N ALA A 76 6.47 6.61 10.86
CA ALA A 76 5.15 7.05 11.23
C ALA A 76 5.07 7.28 12.75
N PRO A 77 4.04 7.95 13.27
CA PRO A 77 3.92 8.22 14.71
C PRO A 77 3.96 6.99 15.61
N VAL A 78 3.56 5.84 15.09
CA VAL A 78 3.46 4.58 15.87
C VAL A 78 4.21 3.41 15.23
N TYR A 79 4.86 3.62 14.08
CA TYR A 79 5.52 2.56 13.31
C TYR A 79 6.80 3.07 12.64
N VAL A 80 7.81 2.22 12.61
CA VAL A 80 9.08 2.48 11.91
C VAL A 80 9.37 1.29 11.00
N ASP A 81 9.79 1.56 9.78
CA ASP A 81 10.40 0.59 8.87
C ASP A 81 11.75 1.14 8.41
N SER A 82 12.78 0.31 8.45
CA SER A 82 14.13 0.68 8.07
C SER A 82 14.82 -0.44 7.33
N GLU A 83 15.67 -0.08 6.37
CA GLU A 83 16.56 -1.02 5.69
C GLU A 83 17.93 -0.38 5.48
N LEU A 84 18.98 -1.10 5.87
CA LEU A 84 20.35 -0.78 5.53
C LEU A 84 20.78 -1.66 4.35
N GLY A 85 20.93 -1.03 3.18
CA GLY A 85 21.33 -1.69 1.94
C GLY A 85 22.83 -1.61 1.70
N PHE A 86 23.42 -2.71 1.28
CA PHE A 86 24.83 -2.86 0.92
C PHE A 86 24.92 -3.05 -0.60
N VAL A 87 25.21 -1.97 -1.32
CA VAL A 87 25.34 -2.01 -2.79
C VAL A 87 26.52 -2.88 -3.18
N ASN A 88 26.28 -3.85 -4.08
CA ASN A 88 27.23 -4.89 -4.47
C ASN A 88 27.80 -5.70 -3.28
N GLY A 89 27.04 -5.80 -2.18
CA GLY A 89 27.51 -6.43 -0.93
C GLY A 89 27.81 -7.91 -1.05
N LEU A 90 27.19 -8.60 -2.00
CA LEU A 90 27.39 -10.04 -2.28
C LEU A 90 28.04 -10.30 -3.65
N GLY A 91 28.65 -9.27 -4.27
CA GLY A 91 29.31 -9.36 -5.56
C GLY A 91 28.73 -8.39 -6.57
N PRO A 92 29.27 -8.34 -7.79
CA PRO A 92 28.81 -7.41 -8.82
C PRO A 92 27.30 -7.57 -9.10
N HIS A 93 26.58 -6.45 -9.12
CA HIS A 93 25.13 -6.39 -9.39
C HIS A 93 24.25 -7.16 -8.38
N THR A 94 24.80 -7.48 -7.20
CA THR A 94 24.10 -8.19 -6.15
C THR A 94 24.18 -7.40 -4.86
N ASP A 95 23.06 -6.79 -4.50
CA ASP A 95 22.91 -6.00 -3.29
C ASP A 95 22.35 -6.88 -2.17
N PHE A 96 22.63 -6.49 -0.93
CA PHE A 96 22.14 -7.12 0.27
C PHE A 96 21.50 -6.08 1.18
N GLY A 97 20.37 -6.38 1.79
CA GLY A 97 19.67 -5.51 2.72
C GLY A 97 19.45 -6.16 4.08
N LEU A 98 19.53 -5.39 5.15
CA LEU A 98 19.09 -5.75 6.49
C LEU A 98 18.01 -4.79 6.94
N GLY A 99 16.86 -5.31 7.31
CA GLY A 99 15.70 -4.52 7.69
C GLY A 99 15.29 -4.75 9.15
N LEU A 100 14.76 -3.68 9.74
CA LEU A 100 14.06 -3.67 11.01
C LEU A 100 12.77 -2.87 10.85
N ALA A 101 11.64 -3.47 11.22
CA ALA A 101 10.38 -2.74 11.24
C ALA A 101 9.55 -3.13 12.46
N GLY A 102 8.60 -2.29 12.82
CA GLY A 102 7.68 -2.59 13.91
C GLY A 102 7.04 -1.37 14.53
N GLY A 103 6.04 -1.63 15.33
CA GLY A 103 5.32 -0.59 16.05
C GLY A 103 3.96 -1.01 16.56
N GLY A 104 3.25 -0.06 17.12
CA GLY A 104 1.86 -0.23 17.53
C GLY A 104 0.93 -0.33 16.33
N PHE A 105 -0.11 -1.14 16.47
CA PHE A 105 -1.18 -1.33 15.48
C PHE A 105 -0.77 -1.96 14.14
N ALA A 106 0.48 -2.43 14.01
CA ALA A 106 1.01 -3.01 12.79
C ALA A 106 0.23 -4.25 12.32
N ASP A 107 -0.25 -5.06 13.27
CA ASP A 107 -0.97 -6.31 13.05
C ASP A 107 -2.45 -6.22 13.47
N SER A 108 -3.00 -4.99 13.56
CA SER A 108 -4.41 -4.81 13.87
C SER A 108 -5.30 -5.36 12.77
N TYR A 109 -6.39 -6.00 13.18
CA TYR A 109 -7.34 -6.61 12.25
C TYR A 109 -8.72 -5.96 12.39
N ASN A 110 -9.31 -5.61 11.24
CA ASN A 110 -10.69 -5.14 11.16
C ASN A 110 -11.52 -6.15 10.41
N GLU A 111 -12.53 -6.69 11.10
CA GLU A 111 -13.47 -7.61 10.52
C GLU A 111 -14.48 -6.85 9.66
N ILE A 112 -14.46 -7.11 8.35
CA ILE A 112 -15.37 -6.51 7.38
C ILE A 112 -15.83 -7.58 6.42
N HIS A 113 -17.09 -7.94 6.46
CA HIS A 113 -17.69 -8.85 5.49
C HIS A 113 -19.12 -8.45 5.12
N GLY A 114 -19.56 -8.81 3.92
CA GLY A 114 -20.89 -8.46 3.42
C GLY A 114 -21.17 -6.96 3.41
N GLY A 115 -20.14 -6.12 3.25
CA GLY A 115 -20.22 -4.66 3.28
C GLY A 115 -20.47 -4.04 4.66
N THR A 116 -20.28 -4.80 5.73
CA THR A 116 -20.47 -4.37 7.12
C THR A 116 -19.17 -4.52 7.91
N TYR A 117 -18.83 -3.50 8.68
CA TYR A 117 -17.72 -3.53 9.64
C TYR A 117 -18.22 -4.02 11.00
N TYR A 118 -17.51 -4.97 11.58
CA TYR A 118 -17.81 -5.59 12.88
C TYR A 118 -16.78 -5.21 13.93
N PRO A 119 -16.94 -4.05 14.62
CA PRO A 119 -15.99 -3.61 15.64
C PRO A 119 -15.83 -4.62 16.78
N SER A 120 -16.91 -5.36 17.09
CA SER A 120 -16.92 -6.38 18.15
C SER A 120 -16.04 -7.61 17.84
N GLN A 121 -15.67 -7.79 16.58
CA GLN A 121 -14.80 -8.87 16.09
C GLN A 121 -13.45 -8.34 15.57
N SER A 122 -13.18 -7.07 15.84
CA SER A 122 -11.93 -6.40 15.44
C SER A 122 -11.05 -6.20 16.69
N PHE A 123 -9.74 -6.19 16.49
CA PHE A 123 -8.77 -6.10 17.57
C PHE A 123 -7.51 -5.35 17.14
N GLU A 124 -6.72 -4.94 18.13
CA GLU A 124 -5.43 -4.29 17.93
C GLU A 124 -4.31 -5.33 17.91
N GLY A 125 -3.31 -5.14 17.07
CA GLY A 125 -2.10 -5.95 17.03
C GLY A 125 -0.87 -5.08 16.90
N ASN A 126 0.16 -5.40 17.68
CA ASN A 126 1.47 -4.78 17.58
C ASN A 126 2.41 -5.77 16.93
N GLY A 127 3.36 -5.28 16.15
CA GLY A 127 4.31 -6.15 15.48
C GLY A 127 5.72 -5.62 15.47
N ALA A 128 6.66 -6.56 15.38
CA ALA A 128 8.06 -6.25 15.15
C ALA A 128 8.68 -7.29 14.24
N GLU A 129 9.52 -6.86 13.31
CA GLU A 129 10.17 -7.75 12.36
C GLU A 129 11.63 -7.42 12.15
N VAL A 130 12.39 -8.47 11.82
CA VAL A 130 13.73 -8.37 11.25
C VAL A 130 13.73 -9.05 9.90
N SER A 131 14.44 -8.47 8.93
CA SER A 131 14.49 -9.04 7.57
C SER A 131 15.88 -8.99 6.98
N ALA A 132 16.14 -9.91 6.04
CA ALA A 132 17.30 -9.90 5.18
C ALA A 132 16.85 -10.03 3.72
N SER A 133 17.40 -9.19 2.86
CA SER A 133 17.01 -9.09 1.47
C SER A 133 18.21 -9.27 0.55
N LEU A 134 18.01 -9.90 -0.59
CA LEU A 134 18.95 -10.01 -1.68
C LEU A 134 18.29 -9.45 -2.94
N TYR A 135 19.02 -8.59 -3.66
CA TYR A 135 18.61 -8.00 -4.92
C TYR A 135 19.68 -8.28 -5.96
N HIS A 136 19.33 -9.00 -7.02
CA HIS A 136 20.27 -9.29 -8.11
C HIS A 136 19.76 -8.74 -9.42
N ARG A 137 20.54 -7.90 -10.07
CA ARG A 137 20.24 -7.34 -11.40
C ARG A 137 20.86 -8.20 -12.50
N PHE A 138 20.01 -8.85 -13.30
CA PHE A 138 20.44 -9.72 -14.40
C PHE A 138 20.98 -8.99 -15.61
N ASN A 139 20.49 -7.77 -15.86
CA ASN A 139 20.80 -7.00 -17.07
C ASN A 139 21.40 -5.62 -16.74
N PRO A 140 22.60 -5.55 -16.14
CA PRO A 140 23.19 -4.30 -15.67
C PRO A 140 23.48 -3.28 -16.78
N ALA A 141 23.60 -3.73 -18.03
CA ALA A 141 23.84 -2.89 -19.19
C ALA A 141 22.56 -2.26 -19.77
N GLU A 142 21.37 -2.76 -19.37
CA GLU A 142 20.11 -2.29 -19.89
C GLU A 142 19.55 -1.13 -19.03
N GLU A 143 18.82 -0.22 -19.66
CA GLU A 143 18.19 0.91 -18.97
C GLU A 143 17.06 0.46 -18.04
N ILE A 144 16.22 -0.50 -18.50
CA ILE A 144 15.14 -1.05 -17.70
C ILE A 144 15.65 -2.27 -16.94
N PRO A 145 15.74 -2.20 -15.61
CA PRO A 145 16.33 -3.26 -14.81
C PRO A 145 15.45 -4.50 -14.76
N LEU A 146 16.07 -5.67 -14.88
CA LEU A 146 15.46 -6.95 -14.53
C LEU A 146 16.12 -7.46 -13.25
N ASN A 147 15.36 -7.47 -12.15
CA ASN A 147 15.83 -7.84 -10.85
C ASN A 147 15.21 -9.15 -10.36
N PHE A 148 16.03 -9.99 -9.75
CA PHE A 148 15.58 -11.03 -8.84
C PHE A 148 15.62 -10.48 -7.43
N ILE A 149 14.60 -10.77 -6.65
CA ILE A 149 14.44 -10.30 -5.28
C ILE A 149 14.12 -11.51 -4.40
N LEU A 150 14.84 -11.63 -3.29
CA LEU A 150 14.57 -12.61 -2.24
C LEU A 150 14.63 -11.90 -0.91
N ARG A 151 13.59 -12.01 -0.08
CA ARG A 151 13.53 -11.48 1.27
C ARG A 151 13.04 -12.56 2.23
N GLY A 152 13.78 -12.76 3.30
CA GLY A 152 13.35 -13.54 4.45
C GLY A 152 13.05 -12.62 5.62
N THR A 153 11.93 -12.86 6.31
CA THR A 153 11.47 -12.06 7.44
C THR A 153 11.16 -12.96 8.62
N ALA A 154 11.55 -12.55 9.82
CA ALA A 154 11.07 -13.09 11.08
C ALA A 154 10.28 -11.99 11.78
N HIS A 155 9.00 -12.21 11.92
CA HIS A 155 8.03 -11.29 12.49
C HIS A 155 7.43 -11.86 13.78
N TYR A 156 7.08 -11.02 14.73
CA TYR A 156 6.35 -11.39 15.93
C TYR A 156 5.15 -10.47 16.11
N ALA A 157 3.97 -11.03 16.30
CA ALA A 157 2.72 -10.33 16.51
C ALA A 157 2.18 -10.53 17.93
N ASP A 158 1.67 -9.45 18.53
CA ASP A 158 1.04 -9.40 19.84
C ASP A 158 -0.34 -8.73 19.72
N TYR A 159 -1.38 -9.45 20.18
CA TYR A 159 -2.77 -9.05 19.98
C TYR A 159 -3.45 -8.60 21.27
N ASN A 160 -4.20 -7.52 21.17
CA ASN A 160 -4.89 -6.88 22.29
C ASN A 160 -6.33 -6.53 21.91
N ARG A 161 -7.22 -6.60 22.90
CA ARG A 161 -8.59 -6.11 22.72
C ARG A 161 -8.58 -4.58 22.60
N ASN A 162 -9.35 -4.07 21.65
CA ASN A 162 -9.71 -2.65 21.67
C ASN A 162 -11.00 -2.42 22.50
N ASN A 163 -11.45 -1.17 22.58
CA ASN A 163 -12.64 -0.82 23.39
C ASN A 163 -13.95 -1.39 22.82
N ASP A 164 -14.00 -1.72 21.55
CA ASP A 164 -15.19 -2.22 20.85
C ASP A 164 -15.18 -3.76 20.73
N THR A 165 -14.04 -4.43 20.96
CA THR A 165 -13.92 -5.90 20.92
C THR A 165 -14.82 -6.56 21.94
N ALA A 166 -15.69 -7.47 21.52
CA ALA A 166 -16.63 -8.17 22.39
C ALA A 166 -15.90 -8.98 23.48
N SER A 167 -16.50 -9.07 24.66
CA SER A 167 -15.89 -9.76 25.80
C SER A 167 -15.75 -11.27 25.59
N ASP A 168 -16.60 -11.85 24.77
CA ASP A 168 -16.63 -13.27 24.37
C ASP A 168 -15.84 -13.57 23.10
N PHE A 169 -15.29 -12.56 22.43
CA PHE A 169 -14.39 -12.74 21.30
C PHE A 169 -13.04 -13.24 21.79
N GLN A 170 -12.59 -14.40 21.38
CA GLN A 170 -11.26 -14.90 21.67
C GLN A 170 -10.24 -14.29 20.73
N LEU A 171 -9.21 -13.64 21.27
CA LEU A 171 -8.11 -13.12 20.46
C LEU A 171 -7.27 -14.27 19.87
N PRO A 172 -6.64 -14.07 18.70
CA PRO A 172 -5.60 -14.97 18.22
C PRO A 172 -4.46 -15.10 19.24
N ASN A 173 -3.76 -16.23 19.23
CA ASN A 173 -2.53 -16.36 20.00
C ASN A 173 -1.46 -15.39 19.49
N ASN A 174 -0.65 -14.85 20.41
CA ASN A 174 0.56 -14.15 20.01
C ASN A 174 1.52 -15.15 19.37
N HIS A 175 2.06 -14.84 18.20
CA HIS A 175 2.86 -15.80 17.46
C HIS A 175 4.01 -15.15 16.66
N GLY A 176 5.00 -15.98 16.34
CA GLY A 176 6.00 -15.65 15.34
C GLY A 176 5.54 -16.09 13.95
N ASP A 177 5.80 -15.26 12.94
CA ASP A 177 5.60 -15.57 11.53
C ASP A 177 6.95 -15.47 10.80
N PHE A 178 7.37 -16.57 10.18
CA PHE A 178 8.53 -16.61 9.31
C PHE A 178 8.04 -16.57 7.87
N SER A 179 8.41 -15.53 7.13
CA SER A 179 8.03 -15.45 5.73
C SER A 179 9.22 -15.38 4.78
N VAL A 180 9.00 -15.89 3.58
CA VAL A 180 9.93 -15.79 2.46
C VAL A 180 9.18 -15.22 1.28
N ARG A 181 9.58 -14.03 0.82
CA ARG A 181 9.10 -13.41 -0.41
C ARG A 181 10.18 -13.48 -1.48
N THR A 182 9.82 -13.94 -2.67
CA THR A 182 10.74 -13.96 -3.82
C THR A 182 10.02 -13.57 -5.10
N GLY A 183 10.73 -12.97 -6.04
CA GLY A 183 10.12 -12.56 -7.29
C GLY A 183 11.11 -12.10 -8.34
N LEU A 184 10.58 -11.93 -9.54
CA LEU A 184 11.24 -11.29 -10.67
C LEU A 184 10.49 -9.99 -10.99
N ARG A 185 11.24 -8.89 -11.09
CA ARG A 185 10.71 -7.56 -11.42
C ARG A 185 11.47 -6.97 -12.59
N TRP A 186 10.77 -6.68 -13.66
CA TRP A 186 11.27 -5.92 -14.79
C TRP A 186 10.72 -4.50 -14.73
N GLY A 187 11.60 -3.50 -14.63
CA GLY A 187 11.24 -2.11 -14.39
C GLY A 187 11.02 -1.78 -12.91
N GLY A 188 10.01 -0.97 -12.63
CA GLY A 188 9.60 -0.55 -11.29
C GLY A 188 8.77 0.71 -11.28
N VAL A 189 8.07 0.93 -10.17
CA VAL A 189 7.26 2.12 -9.89
C VAL A 189 7.87 2.88 -8.73
N GLU A 190 8.07 4.20 -8.88
CA GLU A 190 8.55 5.04 -7.79
C GLU A 190 7.51 5.16 -6.66
N PRO A 191 7.93 5.20 -5.39
CA PRO A 191 7.03 5.34 -4.24
C PRO A 191 6.54 6.79 -4.08
N THR A 192 5.96 7.35 -5.13
CA THR A 192 5.48 8.73 -5.19
C THR A 192 4.05 8.78 -5.74
N LEU A 193 3.29 9.80 -5.32
CA LEU A 193 1.97 10.05 -5.89
C LEU A 193 2.11 10.44 -7.37
N PHE A 194 1.42 9.70 -8.23
CA PHE A 194 1.35 9.94 -9.68
C PHE A 194 2.75 10.10 -10.31
N PRO A 195 3.53 9.01 -10.40
CA PRO A 195 4.82 9.05 -11.08
C PRO A 195 4.60 9.40 -12.56
N PRO A 196 5.43 10.30 -13.14
CA PRO A 196 5.24 10.76 -14.52
C PRO A 196 5.58 9.68 -15.56
N LEU A 197 6.39 8.72 -15.16
CA LEU A 197 6.81 7.57 -15.96
C LEU A 197 7.04 6.39 -15.02
N ALA A 198 6.44 5.25 -15.34
CA ALA A 198 6.74 3.98 -14.71
C ALA A 198 6.39 2.85 -15.67
N MET A 199 7.15 1.77 -15.60
CA MET A 199 6.82 0.49 -16.21
C MET A 199 7.28 -0.60 -15.28
N GLU A 200 6.37 -1.50 -14.94
CA GLU A 200 6.69 -2.69 -14.18
C GLU A 200 5.97 -3.90 -14.76
N VAL A 201 6.66 -5.02 -14.83
CA VAL A 201 6.08 -6.36 -14.94
C VAL A 201 6.79 -7.22 -13.91
N SER A 202 6.02 -7.79 -12.99
CA SER A 202 6.59 -8.60 -11.92
C SER A 202 5.77 -9.82 -11.59
N VAL A 203 6.45 -10.85 -11.07
CA VAL A 203 5.85 -12.10 -10.56
C VAL A 203 6.45 -12.40 -9.21
N TRP A 204 5.61 -12.84 -8.28
CA TRP A 204 5.95 -12.97 -6.86
C TRP A 204 5.39 -14.24 -6.24
N TYR A 205 6.13 -14.74 -5.29
CA TYR A 205 5.72 -15.75 -4.34
C TYR A 205 6.02 -15.27 -2.93
N GLU A 206 5.12 -15.54 -2.00
CA GLU A 206 5.33 -15.35 -0.57
C GLU A 206 4.78 -16.55 0.18
N GLY A 207 5.61 -17.13 1.03
CA GLY A 207 5.22 -18.23 1.90
C GLY A 207 5.38 -17.83 3.35
N HIS A 208 4.43 -18.21 4.20
CA HIS A 208 4.39 -17.95 5.63
C HIS A 208 4.43 -19.24 6.43
N LEU A 209 5.08 -19.19 7.59
CA LEU A 209 5.11 -20.27 8.58
C LEU A 209 4.92 -19.67 9.97
N ARG A 210 3.77 -19.95 10.60
CA ARG A 210 3.41 -19.48 11.94
C ARG A 210 3.76 -20.47 13.03
N THR A 211 4.23 -19.97 14.17
CA THR A 211 4.73 -20.81 15.28
C THR A 211 3.64 -21.32 16.21
N ASP A 212 2.54 -20.60 16.34
CA ASP A 212 1.44 -20.92 17.26
C ASP A 212 0.09 -20.58 16.61
N PRO A 213 -0.29 -21.27 15.52
CA PRO A 213 -1.59 -21.13 14.94
C PRO A 213 -2.66 -21.66 15.90
N GLY A 214 -3.86 -21.14 15.82
CA GLY A 214 -4.95 -21.59 16.70
C GLY A 214 -6.26 -20.96 16.31
N SER A 215 -7.32 -21.39 16.99
CA SER A 215 -8.66 -20.85 16.79
C SER A 215 -8.81 -19.54 17.52
N TYR A 216 -9.60 -18.64 16.95
CA TYR A 216 -9.95 -17.33 17.52
C TYR A 216 -11.40 -16.96 17.15
N GLY A 217 -11.83 -15.76 17.49
CA GLY A 217 -13.16 -15.29 17.14
C GLY A 217 -14.23 -15.67 18.18
N ILE A 218 -15.50 -15.42 17.84
CA ILE A 218 -16.64 -15.80 18.69
C ILE A 218 -16.84 -17.31 18.63
N ASN A 219 -16.80 -17.97 19.79
CA ASN A 219 -16.84 -19.42 19.90
C ASN A 219 -15.74 -20.17 19.14
N ASN A 220 -14.58 -19.56 18.94
CA ASN A 220 -13.47 -20.14 18.14
C ASN A 220 -13.90 -20.50 16.71
N ALA A 221 -14.68 -19.63 16.07
CA ALA A 221 -15.22 -19.91 14.74
C ALA A 221 -14.18 -19.80 13.63
N ASP A 222 -13.09 -19.06 13.87
CA ASP A 222 -12.03 -18.81 12.92
C ASP A 222 -10.77 -19.58 13.32
N GLU A 223 -9.95 -19.93 12.34
CA GLU A 223 -8.70 -20.65 12.53
C GLU A 223 -7.57 -19.96 11.76
N LEU A 224 -6.39 -19.88 12.39
CA LEU A 224 -5.17 -19.46 11.70
C LEU A 224 -4.47 -20.67 11.11
N GLU A 225 -4.17 -20.59 9.83
CA GLU A 225 -3.37 -21.60 9.16
C GLU A 225 -1.91 -21.55 9.61
N SER A 226 -1.30 -22.71 9.82
CA SER A 226 0.11 -22.79 10.17
C SER A 226 1.05 -22.40 9.04
N GLN A 227 0.58 -22.56 7.80
CA GLN A 227 1.29 -22.22 6.58
C GLN A 227 0.32 -21.60 5.60
N SER A 228 0.80 -20.60 4.84
CA SER A 228 0.06 -20.05 3.71
C SER A 228 1.01 -19.68 2.57
N HIS A 229 0.50 -19.76 1.35
CA HIS A 229 1.26 -19.50 0.15
C HIS A 229 0.50 -18.54 -0.76
N LEU A 230 1.13 -17.43 -1.12
CA LEU A 230 0.58 -16.40 -1.98
C LEU A 230 1.40 -16.30 -3.26
N PHE A 231 0.72 -16.19 -4.39
CA PHE A 231 1.33 -15.98 -5.70
C PHE A 231 0.64 -14.82 -6.38
N TRP A 232 1.37 -13.82 -6.83
CA TRP A 232 0.78 -12.72 -7.59
C TRP A 232 1.68 -12.23 -8.70
N THR A 233 1.06 -11.54 -9.63
CA THR A 233 1.72 -10.83 -10.73
C THR A 233 1.18 -9.43 -10.82
N GLU A 234 2.02 -8.49 -11.22
CA GLU A 234 1.64 -7.11 -11.48
C GLU A 234 2.20 -6.65 -12.83
N ALA A 235 1.39 -5.90 -13.55
CA ALA A 235 1.81 -5.12 -14.70
C ALA A 235 1.34 -3.67 -14.51
N ALA A 236 2.27 -2.72 -14.49
CA ALA A 236 1.97 -1.30 -14.29
C ALA A 236 2.62 -0.44 -15.38
N LEU A 237 1.89 0.57 -15.83
CA LEU A 237 2.35 1.54 -16.80
C LEU A 237 1.88 2.94 -16.39
N ALA A 238 2.81 3.86 -16.21
CA ALA A 238 2.53 5.29 -16.08
C ALA A 238 3.21 6.05 -17.21
N TYR A 239 2.50 6.98 -17.82
CA TYR A 239 3.05 7.81 -18.86
C TYR A 239 2.43 9.21 -18.86
N THR A 240 3.28 10.23 -18.86
CA THR A 240 2.86 11.63 -18.98
C THR A 240 3.27 12.18 -20.32
N LEU A 241 2.28 12.66 -21.10
CA LEU A 241 2.50 13.30 -22.40
C LEU A 241 3.25 14.63 -22.21
N PRO A 242 4.45 14.82 -22.79
CA PRO A 242 5.30 15.99 -22.53
C PRO A 242 4.62 17.32 -22.89
N ALA A 243 3.89 17.37 -23.98
CA ALA A 243 3.27 18.61 -24.48
C ALA A 243 2.04 19.02 -23.67
N SER A 244 1.10 18.10 -23.47
CA SER A 244 -0.17 18.35 -22.79
C SER A 244 -0.10 18.16 -21.28
N GLN A 245 0.89 17.40 -20.78
CA GLN A 245 1.01 16.97 -19.38
C GLN A 245 -0.18 16.12 -18.89
N GLN A 246 -0.94 15.55 -19.82
CA GLN A 246 -1.92 14.53 -19.51
C GLN A 246 -1.17 13.26 -19.09
N SER A 247 -1.63 12.61 -18.03
CA SER A 247 -0.98 11.41 -17.50
C SER A 247 -1.96 10.25 -17.47
N PHE A 248 -1.46 9.08 -17.84
CA PHE A 248 -2.18 7.82 -17.76
C PHE A 248 -1.44 6.91 -16.79
N TYR A 249 -2.17 6.24 -15.94
CA TYR A 249 -1.67 5.18 -15.10
C TYR A 249 -2.61 3.99 -15.18
N VAL A 250 -2.07 2.82 -15.50
CA VAL A 250 -2.81 1.56 -15.55
C VAL A 250 -2.03 0.53 -14.77
N ARG A 251 -2.71 -0.22 -13.92
CA ARG A 251 -2.15 -1.33 -13.15
C ARG A 251 -3.09 -2.53 -13.23
N LEU A 252 -2.55 -3.66 -13.60
CA LEU A 252 -3.21 -4.96 -13.58
C LEU A 252 -2.50 -5.82 -12.54
N THR A 253 -3.24 -6.30 -11.55
CA THR A 253 -2.71 -7.22 -10.53
C THR A 253 -3.59 -8.46 -10.50
N ALA A 254 -2.98 -9.64 -10.46
CA ALA A 254 -3.69 -10.89 -10.31
C ALA A 254 -2.99 -11.76 -9.27
N GLY A 255 -3.74 -12.45 -8.43
CA GLY A 255 -3.20 -13.28 -7.38
C GLY A 255 -4.02 -14.53 -7.11
N THR A 256 -3.36 -15.54 -6.56
CA THR A 256 -3.96 -16.78 -6.04
C THR A 256 -3.23 -17.19 -4.77
N SER A 257 -3.93 -17.84 -3.88
CA SER A 257 -3.36 -18.33 -2.62
C SER A 257 -3.75 -19.77 -2.34
N VAL A 258 -2.94 -20.44 -1.53
CA VAL A 258 -3.18 -21.76 -1.00
C VAL A 258 -3.09 -21.66 0.53
N ASP A 259 -4.03 -22.27 1.24
CA ASP A 259 -4.14 -22.25 2.69
C ASP A 259 -4.12 -20.82 3.28
N ALA A 260 -4.79 -19.87 2.59
CA ALA A 260 -4.94 -18.52 3.09
C ALA A 260 -6.06 -18.44 4.12
N ASP A 261 -5.79 -17.73 5.19
CA ASP A 261 -6.73 -17.34 6.25
C ASP A 261 -7.00 -15.83 6.23
N HIS A 262 -7.73 -15.30 7.20
CA HIS A 262 -8.09 -13.89 7.29
C HIS A 262 -6.87 -12.94 7.36
N PHE A 263 -5.70 -13.41 7.86
CA PHE A 263 -4.51 -12.57 7.99
C PHE A 263 -3.61 -12.62 6.76
N SER A 264 -3.68 -13.71 5.99
CA SER A 264 -2.89 -13.90 4.77
C SER A 264 -3.67 -13.71 3.47
N ALA A 265 -5.02 -13.57 3.53
CA ALA A 265 -5.84 -13.32 2.35
C ALA A 265 -5.48 -11.99 1.66
N TYR A 266 -5.70 -11.93 0.35
CA TYR A 266 -5.65 -10.66 -0.37
C TYR A 266 -6.82 -9.77 0.05
N ARG A 267 -6.53 -8.56 0.51
CA ARG A 267 -7.54 -7.62 0.97
C ARG A 267 -7.65 -6.41 0.05
N LEU A 268 -8.73 -6.36 -0.75
CA LEU A 268 -8.99 -5.28 -1.69
C LEU A 268 -9.92 -4.23 -1.06
N GLY A 269 -9.72 -2.97 -1.42
CA GLY A 269 -10.63 -1.89 -1.02
C GLY A 269 -9.94 -0.55 -0.80
N GLY A 270 -10.76 0.52 -0.72
CA GLY A 270 -10.33 1.89 -0.49
C GLY A 270 -9.49 2.48 -1.63
N PHE A 271 -9.03 3.71 -1.43
CA PHE A 271 -8.15 4.41 -2.36
C PHE A 271 -6.96 5.02 -1.61
N LEU A 272 -5.96 4.17 -1.31
CA LEU A 272 -4.74 4.53 -0.58
C LEU A 272 -3.51 3.98 -1.32
N PRO A 273 -3.08 4.60 -2.44
CA PRO A 273 -2.11 4.02 -3.38
C PRO A 273 -0.68 3.89 -2.84
N LEU A 274 -0.33 4.54 -1.73
CA LEU A 274 1.00 4.45 -1.10
C LEU A 274 0.97 3.73 0.25
N VAL A 275 -0.11 3.02 0.58
CA VAL A 275 -0.22 2.28 1.83
C VAL A 275 0.64 1.02 1.85
N SER A 276 0.95 0.47 0.69
CA SER A 276 1.80 -0.71 0.51
C SER A 276 2.52 -0.67 -0.83
N GLU A 277 3.46 -1.58 -1.03
CA GLU A 277 4.15 -1.77 -2.31
C GLU A 277 3.18 -2.24 -3.42
N PHE A 278 2.25 -3.13 -3.07
CA PHE A 278 1.24 -3.67 -3.98
C PHE A 278 -0.18 -3.30 -3.48
N PRO A 279 -0.62 -2.03 -3.65
CA PRO A 279 -1.92 -1.60 -3.15
C PRO A 279 -3.05 -2.17 -4.00
N LEU A 280 -3.96 -2.93 -3.36
CA LEU A 280 -5.13 -3.50 -4.00
C LEU A 280 -6.32 -2.53 -3.89
N SER A 281 -6.18 -1.36 -4.52
CA SER A 281 -7.16 -0.27 -4.41
C SER A 281 -8.45 -0.58 -5.17
N LEU A 282 -9.58 -0.41 -4.49
CA LEU A 282 -10.92 -0.52 -5.06
C LEU A 282 -11.75 0.69 -4.55
N PRO A 283 -11.76 1.81 -5.29
CA PRO A 283 -12.40 3.05 -4.87
C PRO A 283 -13.90 2.89 -4.62
N GLY A 284 -14.45 3.56 -3.60
CA GLY A 284 -15.86 3.44 -3.20
C GLY A 284 -16.14 2.33 -2.19
N TYR A 285 -15.22 1.40 -1.99
CA TYR A 285 -15.27 0.36 -0.97
C TYR A 285 -14.57 0.82 0.32
N TYR A 286 -14.83 0.16 1.46
CA TYR A 286 -14.03 0.34 2.65
C TYR A 286 -12.59 -0.12 2.38
N PHE A 287 -11.64 0.46 3.07
CA PHE A 287 -10.27 -0.02 3.00
C PHE A 287 -10.19 -1.46 3.50
N GLN A 288 -9.62 -2.35 2.68
CA GLN A 288 -9.51 -3.79 2.97
C GLN A 288 -10.86 -4.51 3.17
N GLU A 289 -11.92 -4.06 2.49
CA GLU A 289 -13.26 -4.64 2.62
C GLU A 289 -13.38 -6.09 2.12
N ILE A 290 -12.66 -6.40 1.05
CA ILE A 290 -12.84 -7.65 0.31
C ILE A 290 -11.68 -8.61 0.63
N SER A 291 -11.98 -9.70 1.32
CA SER A 291 -11.03 -10.78 1.57
C SER A 291 -11.15 -11.85 0.48
N ALA A 292 -10.08 -12.00 -0.32
CA ALA A 292 -10.07 -12.89 -1.47
C ALA A 292 -8.92 -13.89 -1.40
N ARG A 293 -9.16 -15.14 -1.78
CA ARG A 293 -8.13 -16.13 -2.03
C ARG A 293 -7.57 -16.07 -3.45
N GLN A 294 -8.39 -15.60 -4.41
CA GLN A 294 -7.97 -15.35 -5.78
C GLN A 294 -8.61 -14.07 -6.30
N PHE A 295 -7.89 -13.34 -7.12
CA PHE A 295 -8.42 -12.12 -7.72
C PHE A 295 -7.69 -11.74 -9.01
N VAL A 296 -8.40 -10.94 -9.82
CA VAL A 296 -7.83 -10.12 -10.89
C VAL A 296 -8.35 -8.71 -10.68
N LEU A 297 -7.48 -7.72 -10.58
CA LEU A 297 -7.80 -6.33 -10.34
C LEU A 297 -7.15 -5.44 -11.41
N LEU A 298 -7.95 -4.63 -12.08
CA LEU A 298 -7.51 -3.59 -13.01
C LEU A 298 -7.80 -2.22 -12.40
N ASN A 299 -6.78 -1.39 -12.29
CA ASN A 299 -6.88 0.01 -11.91
C ASN A 299 -6.46 0.90 -13.08
N ALA A 300 -7.18 1.98 -13.32
CA ALA A 300 -6.84 2.98 -14.33
C ALA A 300 -7.09 4.38 -13.77
N ASN A 301 -6.12 5.28 -13.99
CA ASN A 301 -6.22 6.69 -13.65
C ASN A 301 -5.84 7.53 -14.88
N TYR A 302 -6.55 8.64 -15.06
CA TYR A 302 -6.26 9.64 -16.08
C TYR A 302 -6.24 11.03 -15.46
N LEU A 303 -5.11 11.74 -15.56
CA LEU A 303 -4.95 13.11 -15.09
C LEU A 303 -5.06 14.07 -16.28
N LEU A 304 -6.04 14.95 -16.25
CA LEU A 304 -6.29 16.00 -17.22
C LEU A 304 -5.96 17.37 -16.62
N PRO A 305 -4.91 18.07 -17.08
CA PRO A 305 -4.63 19.44 -16.65
C PRO A 305 -5.78 20.39 -16.96
N LEU A 306 -6.17 21.21 -15.97
CA LEU A 306 -7.32 22.12 -16.05
C LEU A 306 -6.94 23.57 -16.36
N ASP A 307 -5.67 23.94 -16.10
CA ASP A 307 -5.20 25.31 -16.24
C ASP A 307 -3.95 25.40 -17.14
N PRO A 308 -3.67 26.55 -17.76
CA PRO A 308 -2.47 26.75 -18.58
C PRO A 308 -1.17 26.58 -17.79
N GLY A 309 -1.18 26.86 -16.49
CA GLY A 309 -0.04 26.65 -15.58
C GLY A 309 0.15 25.21 -15.19
N LYS A 310 -0.82 24.36 -15.51
CA LYS A 310 -0.84 22.90 -15.23
C LYS A 310 -0.68 22.58 -13.73
N LEU A 311 -1.12 23.50 -12.88
CA LEU A 311 -1.06 23.33 -11.42
C LEU A 311 -2.23 22.50 -10.91
N TRP A 312 -3.35 22.53 -11.61
CA TRP A 312 -4.57 21.80 -11.30
C TRP A 312 -4.84 20.74 -12.35
N SER A 313 -5.18 19.55 -11.90
CA SER A 313 -5.59 18.45 -12.77
C SER A 313 -6.86 17.80 -12.26
N LEU A 314 -7.74 17.42 -13.18
CA LEU A 314 -8.83 16.50 -12.90
C LEU A 314 -8.27 15.08 -12.95
N ASP A 315 -8.47 14.32 -11.89
CA ASP A 315 -8.26 12.87 -11.86
C ASP A 315 -9.57 12.16 -12.17
N LEU A 316 -9.53 11.26 -13.12
CA LEU A 316 -10.60 10.30 -13.39
C LEU A 316 -10.04 8.92 -13.13
N ASN A 317 -10.68 8.15 -12.26
CA ASN A 317 -10.21 6.81 -11.92
C ASN A 317 -11.32 5.77 -12.00
N ALA A 318 -10.93 4.57 -12.37
CA ALA A 318 -11.81 3.41 -12.42
C ALA A 318 -11.05 2.17 -12.02
N SER A 319 -11.72 1.29 -11.30
CA SER A 319 -11.18 -0.02 -10.92
C SER A 319 -12.24 -1.09 -11.11
N THR A 320 -11.81 -2.26 -11.56
CA THR A 320 -12.68 -3.44 -11.62
C THR A 320 -11.91 -4.65 -11.13
N ALA A 321 -12.56 -5.48 -10.34
CA ALA A 321 -12.01 -6.72 -9.84
C ALA A 321 -12.97 -7.89 -10.09
N VAL A 322 -12.40 -9.06 -10.34
CA VAL A 322 -13.10 -10.34 -10.24
C VAL A 322 -12.41 -11.11 -9.13
N VAL A 323 -13.19 -11.60 -8.16
CA VAL A 323 -12.68 -12.22 -6.94
C VAL A 323 -13.29 -13.59 -6.70
N ASP A 324 -12.49 -14.47 -6.11
CA ASP A 324 -12.93 -15.66 -5.40
C ASP A 324 -12.68 -15.40 -3.91
N TYR A 325 -13.77 -15.28 -3.17
CA TYR A 325 -13.70 -14.87 -1.76
C TYR A 325 -13.05 -15.93 -0.88
N LEU A 326 -12.47 -15.47 0.23
CA LEU A 326 -12.12 -16.37 1.32
C LEU A 326 -13.38 -17.12 1.80
N PRO A 327 -13.30 -18.41 2.16
CA PRO A 327 -14.45 -19.13 2.71
C PRO A 327 -15.05 -18.40 3.92
N GLY A 328 -16.38 -18.21 3.90
CA GLY A 328 -17.08 -17.44 4.94
C GLY A 328 -17.28 -15.95 4.60
N GLU A 329 -16.43 -15.37 3.75
CA GLU A 329 -16.41 -13.93 3.42
C GLU A 329 -17.23 -13.55 2.18
N GLY A 330 -17.93 -14.52 1.59
CA GLY A 330 -18.66 -14.33 0.34
C GLY A 330 -19.78 -13.30 0.43
N GLN A 331 -19.90 -12.47 -0.59
CA GLN A 331 -21.02 -11.55 -0.78
C GLN A 331 -21.66 -11.75 -2.17
N PRO A 332 -22.90 -11.25 -2.41
CA PRO A 332 -23.53 -11.40 -3.70
C PRO A 332 -22.72 -10.81 -4.86
N GLY A 333 -22.35 -11.67 -5.82
CA GLY A 333 -21.52 -11.31 -6.98
C GLY A 333 -20.01 -11.39 -6.69
N ASN A 334 -19.26 -11.67 -7.73
CA ASN A 334 -17.80 -11.79 -7.71
C ASN A 334 -17.11 -10.73 -8.59
N SER A 335 -17.89 -9.88 -9.26
CA SER A 335 -17.39 -8.74 -10.05
C SER A 335 -17.68 -7.45 -9.30
N LEU A 336 -16.65 -6.68 -9.04
CA LEU A 336 -16.65 -5.50 -8.20
C LEU A 336 -16.08 -4.32 -9.00
N THR A 337 -16.82 -3.21 -9.03
CA THR A 337 -16.41 -2.02 -9.81
C THR A 337 -16.50 -0.77 -8.96
N GLY A 338 -15.47 0.08 -9.07
CA GLY A 338 -15.44 1.41 -8.49
C GLY A 338 -15.02 2.44 -9.52
N VAL A 339 -15.64 3.61 -9.47
CA VAL A 339 -15.31 4.76 -10.33
C VAL A 339 -15.14 5.99 -9.46
N GLY A 340 -14.28 6.91 -9.87
CA GLY A 340 -14.06 8.12 -9.08
C GLY A 340 -13.58 9.30 -9.91
N ALA A 341 -13.70 10.46 -9.31
CA ALA A 341 -13.14 11.70 -9.83
C ALA A 341 -12.57 12.54 -8.69
N GLY A 342 -11.48 13.25 -8.97
CA GLY A 342 -10.81 14.08 -7.98
C GLY A 342 -10.12 15.28 -8.59
N ILE A 343 -9.67 16.17 -7.72
CA ILE A 343 -8.84 17.30 -8.08
C ILE A 343 -7.47 17.13 -7.45
N LEU A 344 -6.47 17.13 -8.30
CA LEU A 344 -5.06 17.15 -7.92
C LEU A 344 -4.52 18.57 -8.09
N TYR A 345 -3.98 19.12 -7.01
CA TYR A 345 -3.18 20.33 -7.02
C TYR A 345 -1.71 20.01 -6.80
N HIS A 346 -0.83 20.64 -7.55
CA HIS A 346 0.59 20.65 -7.25
C HIS A 346 1.18 22.06 -7.33
N THR A 347 2.17 22.33 -6.48
CA THR A 347 2.89 23.60 -6.53
C THR A 347 3.74 23.71 -7.80
N PRO A 348 4.09 24.94 -8.26
CA PRO A 348 4.96 25.14 -9.43
C PRO A 348 6.32 24.42 -9.33
N SER A 349 6.82 24.23 -8.12
CA SER A 349 8.04 23.46 -7.83
C SER A 349 7.81 21.95 -7.77
N GLN A 350 6.57 21.50 -7.90
CA GLN A 350 6.15 20.11 -7.70
C GLN A 350 6.55 19.51 -6.32
N ARG A 351 6.88 20.37 -5.35
CA ARG A 351 7.21 19.93 -3.99
C ARG A 351 6.01 19.42 -3.21
N VAL A 352 4.85 20.01 -3.44
CA VAL A 352 3.60 19.59 -2.78
C VAL A 352 2.63 19.11 -3.83
N LYS A 353 2.09 17.93 -3.61
CA LYS A 353 0.94 17.37 -4.32
C LYS A 353 -0.17 17.15 -3.29
N LEU A 354 -1.36 17.62 -3.59
CA LEU A 354 -2.57 17.43 -2.77
C LEU A 354 -3.71 17.00 -3.67
N MET A 355 -4.35 15.90 -3.33
CA MET A 355 -5.50 15.37 -4.06
C MET A 355 -6.67 15.17 -3.12
N VAL A 356 -7.85 15.56 -3.60
CA VAL A 356 -9.14 15.18 -3.01
C VAL A 356 -9.92 14.44 -4.09
N ASN A 357 -10.34 13.22 -3.75
CA ASN A 357 -11.05 12.33 -4.66
C ASN A 357 -12.37 11.88 -4.03
N TYR A 358 -13.43 11.85 -4.81
CA TYR A 358 -14.68 11.15 -4.50
C TYR A 358 -14.80 9.94 -5.41
N ALA A 359 -15.16 8.80 -4.84
CA ALA A 359 -15.34 7.57 -5.58
C ALA A 359 -16.64 6.88 -5.19
N TYR A 360 -17.18 6.09 -6.12
CA TYR A 360 -18.41 5.33 -5.96
C TYR A 360 -18.18 3.87 -6.35
N GLY A 361 -18.35 2.97 -5.39
CA GLY A 361 -18.32 1.53 -5.58
C GLY A 361 -19.68 1.07 -6.08
N ILE A 362 -19.78 0.77 -7.37
CA ILE A 362 -21.06 0.42 -8.04
C ILE A 362 -21.66 -0.85 -7.42
N ASP A 363 -20.80 -1.79 -7.08
CA ASP A 363 -21.18 -3.11 -6.58
C ASP A 363 -21.01 -3.23 -5.05
N ALA A 364 -20.55 -2.18 -4.38
CA ALA A 364 -20.37 -2.18 -2.92
C ALA A 364 -21.72 -2.38 -2.23
N ILE A 365 -21.73 -3.26 -1.23
CA ILE A 365 -22.96 -3.58 -0.47
C ILE A 365 -22.96 -2.77 0.83
N ARG A 366 -24.11 -2.20 1.16
CA ARG A 366 -24.33 -1.49 2.42
C ARG A 366 -25.73 -1.80 2.94
N ALA A 367 -26.01 -1.47 4.18
CA ALA A 367 -27.33 -1.68 4.80
C ALA A 367 -28.48 -1.04 3.98
N ALA A 368 -28.23 0.04 3.28
CA ALA A 368 -29.20 0.73 2.42
C ALA A 368 -29.36 0.10 1.02
N GLY A 369 -28.51 -0.87 0.65
CA GLY A 369 -28.55 -1.52 -0.65
C GLY A 369 -27.19 -1.56 -1.35
N ARG A 370 -27.21 -1.64 -2.67
CA ARG A 370 -26.01 -1.67 -3.52
C ARG A 370 -25.60 -0.27 -3.94
N GLY A 371 -24.30 -0.04 -3.93
CA GLY A 371 -23.68 1.24 -4.24
C GLY A 371 -23.25 2.01 -2.98
N ALA A 372 -22.03 2.53 -2.96
CA ALA A 372 -21.51 3.31 -1.84
C ALA A 372 -20.45 4.32 -2.28
N GLY A 373 -20.44 5.49 -1.63
CA GLY A 373 -19.46 6.53 -1.85
C GLY A 373 -18.30 6.51 -0.86
N SER A 374 -17.13 6.98 -1.28
CA SER A 374 -16.01 7.28 -0.40
C SER A 374 -15.29 8.56 -0.82
N VAL A 375 -14.65 9.22 0.13
CA VAL A 375 -13.78 10.38 -0.09
C VAL A 375 -12.36 10.00 0.31
N ALA A 376 -11.39 10.33 -0.53
CA ALA A 376 -9.98 10.18 -0.21
C ALA A 376 -9.26 11.53 -0.28
N VAL A 377 -8.33 11.74 0.65
CA VAL A 377 -7.40 12.87 0.65
C VAL A 377 -5.99 12.32 0.65
N LEU A 378 -5.20 12.68 -0.35
CA LEU A 378 -3.82 12.25 -0.51
C LEU A 378 -2.91 13.46 -0.56
N MET A 379 -1.79 13.43 0.13
CA MET A 379 -0.81 14.50 0.13
C MET A 379 0.62 13.94 0.07
N GLN A 380 1.47 14.59 -0.69
CA GLN A 380 2.90 14.35 -0.69
C GLN A 380 3.65 15.68 -0.66
N ILE A 381 4.65 15.77 0.22
CA ILE A 381 5.59 16.90 0.30
C ILE A 381 6.99 16.35 0.06
N ASP A 382 7.65 16.81 -0.99
CA ASP A 382 9.05 16.51 -1.30
C ASP A 382 9.95 17.58 -0.66
N LEU A 383 10.67 17.19 0.39
CA LEU A 383 11.56 18.06 1.14
C LEU A 383 12.93 18.21 0.46
N GLY A 384 13.33 17.25 -0.37
CA GLY A 384 14.61 17.23 -1.07
C GLY A 384 14.67 18.17 -2.27
N ARG A 385 13.54 18.55 -2.86
CA ARG A 385 13.51 19.48 -4.00
C ARG A 385 13.78 20.91 -3.57
N SER A 386 14.93 21.45 -4.00
CA SER A 386 15.25 22.86 -3.76
C SER A 386 14.43 23.76 -4.69
N ARG A 387 14.20 25.02 -4.26
CA ARG A 387 13.50 26.05 -5.07
C ARG A 387 14.27 26.39 -6.37
N ALA A 388 15.56 26.02 -6.44
CA ALA A 388 16.47 26.35 -7.54
C ALA A 388 16.48 25.30 -8.67
N GLU A 389 15.98 24.08 -8.42
CA GLU A 389 15.89 23.03 -9.46
C GLU A 389 14.68 23.22 -10.37
N LYS A 390 14.48 24.47 -10.81
CA LYS A 390 13.55 24.78 -11.89
C LYS A 390 14.12 24.21 -13.20
N PHE A 391 13.44 23.21 -13.74
CA PHE A 391 13.49 22.84 -15.17
C PHE A 391 14.76 22.17 -15.74
N SER A 392 15.70 21.65 -14.99
CA SER A 392 16.91 21.07 -15.58
C SER A 392 17.30 19.68 -15.08
N GLN A 393 16.40 18.88 -14.54
CA GLN A 393 16.69 17.44 -14.48
C GLN A 393 16.44 16.84 -15.86
N PRO A 394 17.47 16.21 -16.48
CA PRO A 394 17.18 15.30 -17.60
C PRO A 394 16.19 14.28 -17.08
N GLN A 395 15.14 14.03 -17.86
CA GLN A 395 14.22 12.92 -17.60
C GLN A 395 15.08 11.68 -17.32
N PRO A 396 14.74 10.85 -16.33
CA PRO A 396 15.53 9.65 -16.02
C PRO A 396 15.83 8.88 -17.31
N SER A 397 16.96 8.19 -17.34
CA SER A 397 17.44 7.40 -18.49
C SER A 397 16.41 6.43 -19.08
N LEU A 398 15.41 6.03 -18.29
CA LEU A 398 14.20 5.31 -18.72
C LEU A 398 13.50 5.94 -19.96
N TRP A 399 13.58 7.28 -20.11
CA TRP A 399 12.96 7.97 -21.25
C TRP A 399 13.59 7.60 -22.62
N HIS A 400 14.90 7.42 -22.64
CA HIS A 400 15.62 7.04 -23.88
C HIS A 400 15.33 5.59 -24.25
N GLY A 401 15.22 4.68 -23.29
CA GLY A 401 14.84 3.30 -23.50
C GLY A 401 13.44 3.16 -24.09
N TRP A 402 12.48 3.94 -23.60
CA TRP A 402 11.10 3.93 -24.10
C TRP A 402 10.99 4.43 -25.55
N GLN A 403 11.73 5.48 -25.93
CA GLN A 403 11.73 5.97 -27.31
C GLN A 403 12.26 4.95 -28.30
N ASN A 404 13.18 4.08 -27.87
CA ASN A 404 13.73 3.03 -28.69
C ASN A 404 12.85 1.77 -28.74
N PHE A 405 12.03 1.54 -27.71
CA PHE A 405 11.09 0.41 -27.65
C PHE A 405 9.90 0.57 -28.61
N PHE A 406 9.48 1.82 -28.88
CA PHE A 406 8.36 2.14 -29.80
C PHE A 406 8.82 2.59 -31.20
N LYS A 407 10.12 2.52 -31.51
CA LYS A 407 10.66 2.64 -32.88
C LYS A 407 10.87 1.27 -33.49
#